data_d9a75b8fa7787325b0d10427650a2d0a
#
_entry.id   d9a75b8fa7787325b0d10427650a2d0a
#
_cell.length_a   1.000
_cell.length_b   1.000
_cell.length_c   1.000
_cell.angle_alpha   90.00
_cell.angle_beta   90.00
_cell.angle_gamma   90.00
#
_symmetry.space_group_name_H-M   'P 1'
#
loop_
_entity.id
_entity.type
_entity.pdbx_description
1 polymer ?
#
loop_
_entity_poly.entity_id
_entity_poly.type
_entity_poly.pdbx_seq_one_letter_code
_entity_poly.pdbx_strand_id
1 'polypeptide(L)'
;MGQDPHVAAIAGIPVERNRVIATVLSTVLAAWGQLLFLQNIGTLNTYNSHEQVGMFAIAALLVSGATVSKATVGQAILGTILFHTLFVVSPLAGKALAGDAQIGEFFRVFVAYAVITVALVLHAWQAARVEREAAKL
;
A
#
# COMPACT_ATOMS: atom_id res chain seq x y z
N MET A 1 -13.05 14.18 -7.60
CA MET A 1 -11.63 14.52 -7.81
C MET A 1 -10.81 13.34 -8.29
N GLY A 2 -10.93 12.17 -7.73
CA GLY A 2 -10.10 11.00 -8.10
C GLY A 2 -10.42 10.38 -9.46
N GLN A 3 -11.59 10.63 -10.02
CA GLN A 3 -12.01 10.03 -11.30
C GLN A 3 -11.84 10.99 -12.47
N ASP A 4 -12.23 12.25 -12.32
CA ASP A 4 -12.10 13.26 -13.38
C ASP A 4 -11.90 14.66 -12.77
N PRO A 5 -10.70 15.25 -12.92
CA PRO A 5 -10.40 16.59 -12.46
C PRO A 5 -11.18 17.67 -13.21
N HIS A 6 -11.58 17.41 -14.47
CA HIS A 6 -12.33 18.36 -15.28
C HIS A 6 -13.75 18.54 -14.76
N VAL A 7 -14.42 17.44 -14.42
CA VAL A 7 -15.77 17.46 -13.81
C VAL A 7 -15.74 18.17 -12.45
N ALA A 8 -14.70 17.94 -11.66
CA ALA A 8 -14.53 18.61 -10.37
C ALA A 8 -14.33 20.13 -10.53
N ALA A 9 -13.60 20.58 -11.55
CA ALA A 9 -13.39 22.00 -11.84
C ALA A 9 -14.71 22.67 -12.28
N ILE A 10 -15.52 22.02 -13.11
CA ILE A 10 -16.84 22.50 -13.54
C ILE A 10 -17.79 22.61 -12.33
N ALA A 11 -17.68 21.71 -11.36
CA ALA A 11 -18.44 21.75 -10.11
C ALA A 11 -17.97 22.85 -9.12
N GLY A 12 -17.02 23.72 -9.51
CA GLY A 12 -16.52 24.81 -8.69
C GLY A 12 -15.53 24.38 -7.60
N ILE A 13 -15.02 23.16 -7.64
CA ILE A 13 -14.04 22.68 -6.66
C ILE A 13 -12.64 23.18 -7.06
N PRO A 14 -11.90 23.86 -6.15
CA PRO A 14 -10.53 24.32 -6.44
C PRO A 14 -9.55 23.14 -6.48
N VAL A 15 -9.47 22.47 -7.64
CA VAL A 15 -8.73 21.22 -7.87
C VAL A 15 -7.26 21.37 -7.48
N GLU A 16 -6.60 22.42 -7.95
CA GLU A 16 -5.18 22.66 -7.70
C GLU A 16 -4.88 22.85 -6.20
N ARG A 17 -5.68 23.67 -5.52
CA ARG A 17 -5.52 23.91 -4.08
C ARG A 17 -5.68 22.63 -3.28
N ASN A 18 -6.70 21.85 -3.59
CA ASN A 18 -6.96 20.58 -2.91
C ASN A 18 -5.86 19.53 -3.20
N ARG A 19 -5.29 19.56 -4.39
CA ARG A 19 -4.16 18.71 -4.77
C ARG A 19 -2.91 19.05 -3.96
N VAL A 20 -2.58 20.33 -3.83
CA VAL A 20 -1.45 20.80 -3.02
C VAL A 20 -1.64 20.42 -1.55
N ILE A 21 -2.83 20.68 -0.99
CA ILE A 21 -3.12 20.35 0.42
C ILE A 21 -3.01 18.84 0.65
N ALA A 22 -3.57 18.02 -0.24
CA ALA A 22 -3.49 16.57 -0.14
C ALA A 22 -2.04 16.06 -0.21
N THR A 23 -1.22 16.63 -1.10
CA THR A 23 0.20 16.28 -1.21
C THR A 23 0.98 16.65 0.04
N VAL A 24 0.77 17.86 0.57
CA VAL A 24 1.42 18.31 1.81
C VAL A 24 1.04 17.42 2.99
N LEU A 25 -0.26 17.14 3.18
CA LEU A 25 -0.72 16.25 4.25
C LEU A 25 -0.14 14.85 4.11
N SER A 26 -0.14 14.27 2.90
CA SER A 26 0.45 12.97 2.62
C SER A 26 1.94 12.93 2.97
N THR A 27 2.69 13.96 2.58
CA THR A 27 4.13 14.05 2.87
C THR A 27 4.41 14.17 4.37
N VAL A 28 3.63 14.98 5.10
CA VAL A 28 3.77 15.12 6.55
C VAL A 28 3.46 13.79 7.26
N LEU A 29 2.38 13.11 6.86
CA LEU A 29 2.03 11.81 7.43
C LEU A 29 3.07 10.74 7.11
N ALA A 30 3.62 10.75 5.90
CA ALA A 30 4.71 9.84 5.52
C ALA A 30 5.98 10.08 6.35
N ALA A 31 6.35 11.34 6.58
CA ALA A 31 7.48 11.69 7.44
C ALA A 31 7.26 11.21 8.90
N TRP A 32 6.07 11.40 9.44
CA TRP A 32 5.70 10.87 10.76
C TRP A 32 5.78 9.35 10.82
N GLY A 33 5.23 8.66 9.82
CA GLY A 33 5.34 7.21 9.69
C GLY A 33 6.79 6.74 9.69
N GLN A 34 7.67 7.43 8.97
CA GLN A 34 9.10 7.11 8.91
C GLN A 34 9.79 7.35 10.25
N LEU A 35 9.44 8.39 11.00
CA LEU A 35 9.97 8.65 12.34
C LEU A 35 9.57 7.56 13.35
N LEU A 36 8.30 7.13 13.33
CA LEU A 36 7.81 6.04 14.16
C LEU A 36 8.51 4.71 13.82
N PHE A 37 8.70 4.44 12.53
CA PHE A 37 9.43 3.27 12.06
C PHE A 37 10.89 3.29 12.53
N LEU A 38 11.55 4.44 12.46
CA LEU A 38 12.92 4.64 12.95
C LEU A 38 13.04 4.39 14.47
N GLN A 39 12.08 4.87 15.24
CA GLN A 39 12.04 4.62 16.69
C GLN A 39 11.94 3.13 17.03
N ASN A 40 11.21 2.36 16.22
CA ASN A 40 11.02 0.94 16.45
C ASN A 40 12.25 0.10 16.07
N ILE A 41 12.93 0.45 14.97
CA ILE A 41 14.10 -0.30 14.47
C ILE A 41 15.42 0.20 15.07
N GLY A 42 15.48 1.46 15.49
CA GLY A 42 16.69 2.07 16.09
C GLY A 42 17.83 2.36 15.12
N THR A 43 17.69 1.96 13.85
CA THR A 43 18.71 2.19 12.81
C THR A 43 18.07 2.69 11.53
N LEU A 44 18.68 3.70 10.90
CA LEU A 44 18.28 4.21 9.60
C LEU A 44 19.32 3.84 8.55
N ASN A 45 18.93 3.03 7.60
CA ASN A 45 19.75 2.84 6.42
C ASN A 45 19.52 4.03 5.46
N THR A 46 20.55 4.84 5.24
CA THR A 46 20.47 6.10 4.51
C THR A 46 20.02 5.94 3.05
N TYR A 47 20.22 4.77 2.47
CA TYR A 47 20.00 4.58 1.03
C TYR A 47 18.65 4.01 0.64
N ASN A 48 18.00 3.12 1.42
CA ASN A 48 16.82 2.38 0.97
C ASN A 48 15.66 2.28 1.98
N SER A 49 15.78 2.79 3.20
CA SER A 49 14.73 2.63 4.22
C SER A 49 13.37 3.22 3.82
N HIS A 50 13.38 4.36 3.14
CA HIS A 50 12.15 5.05 2.71
C HIS A 50 11.45 4.33 1.56
N GLU A 51 12.20 3.71 0.66
CA GLU A 51 11.67 2.97 -0.48
C GLU A 51 10.90 1.72 -0.02
N GLN A 52 11.49 0.97 0.88
CA GLN A 52 10.89 -0.25 1.42
C GLN A 52 9.61 0.04 2.20
N VAL A 53 9.59 1.08 3.04
CA VAL A 53 8.38 1.48 3.79
C VAL A 53 7.29 1.96 2.84
N GLY A 54 7.63 2.70 1.79
CA GLY A 54 6.71 3.12 0.74
C GLY A 54 6.07 1.92 0.01
N MET A 55 6.86 0.93 -0.36
CA MET A 55 6.38 -0.31 -0.99
C MET A 55 5.40 -1.07 -0.09
N PHE A 56 5.72 -1.20 1.20
CA PHE A 56 4.84 -1.87 2.16
C PHE A 56 3.54 -1.11 2.41
N ALA A 57 3.58 0.23 2.42
CA ALA A 57 2.37 1.05 2.53
C ALA A 57 1.43 0.85 1.33
N ILE A 58 1.98 0.81 0.11
CA ILE A 58 1.20 0.51 -1.10
C ILE A 58 0.63 -0.92 -1.04
N ALA A 59 1.44 -1.89 -0.63
CA ALA A 59 0.99 -3.28 -0.47
C ALA A 59 -0.17 -3.39 0.53
N ALA A 60 -0.10 -2.71 1.66
CA ALA A 60 -1.17 -2.67 2.65
C ALA A 60 -2.48 -2.12 2.07
N LEU A 61 -2.42 -1.03 1.29
CA LEU A 61 -3.58 -0.47 0.60
C LEU A 61 -4.17 -1.44 -0.42
N LEU A 62 -3.35 -2.10 -1.22
CA LEU A 62 -3.81 -3.05 -2.24
C LEU A 62 -4.47 -4.29 -1.62
N VAL A 63 -3.92 -4.79 -0.51
CA VAL A 63 -4.49 -5.94 0.23
C VAL A 63 -5.91 -5.63 0.74
N SER A 64 -6.19 -4.40 1.10
CA SER A 64 -7.53 -3.97 1.53
C SER A 64 -8.54 -3.79 0.39
N GLY A 65 -8.13 -3.99 -0.86
CA GLY A 65 -8.96 -3.78 -2.03
C GLY A 65 -9.09 -2.30 -2.45
N ALA A 66 -8.21 -1.42 -1.98
CA ALA A 66 -8.12 -0.08 -2.49
C ALA A 66 -7.60 -0.09 -3.93
N THR A 67 -8.10 0.83 -4.75
CA THR A 67 -7.67 1.01 -6.14
C THR A 67 -7.04 2.38 -6.31
N VAL A 68 -6.30 2.59 -7.40
CA VAL A 68 -5.68 3.89 -7.72
C VAL A 68 -6.73 5.02 -7.84
N SER A 69 -7.94 4.67 -8.28
CA SER A 69 -9.04 5.63 -8.46
C SER A 69 -9.95 5.77 -7.24
N LYS A 70 -9.95 4.79 -6.34
CA LYS A 70 -10.84 4.78 -5.17
C LYS A 70 -10.17 4.10 -3.97
N ALA A 71 -9.87 4.90 -2.96
CA ALA A 71 -9.38 4.45 -1.67
C ALA A 71 -10.13 5.16 -0.55
N THR A 72 -10.42 4.46 0.53
CA THR A 72 -11.08 4.99 1.72
C THR A 72 -10.18 4.86 2.94
N VAL A 73 -10.40 5.72 3.93
CA VAL A 73 -9.65 5.65 5.20
C VAL A 73 -9.85 4.31 5.90
N GLY A 74 -11.07 3.74 5.83
CA GLY A 74 -11.35 2.42 6.39
C GLY A 74 -10.53 1.31 5.73
N GLN A 75 -10.37 1.35 4.40
CA GLN A 75 -9.49 0.42 3.68
C GLN A 75 -8.03 0.60 4.08
N ALA A 76 -7.55 1.83 4.26
CA ALA A 76 -6.18 2.08 4.70
C ALA A 76 -5.91 1.45 6.08
N ILE A 77 -6.81 1.63 7.04
CA ILE A 77 -6.69 1.06 8.38
C ILE A 77 -6.73 -0.48 8.32
N LEU A 78 -7.73 -1.03 7.63
CA LEU A 78 -7.90 -2.48 7.51
C LEU A 78 -6.70 -3.12 6.79
N GLY A 79 -6.22 -2.51 5.71
CA GLY A 79 -5.05 -2.98 4.97
C GLY A 79 -3.77 -2.96 5.82
N THR A 80 -3.59 -1.90 6.61
CA THR A 80 -2.45 -1.80 7.52
C THR A 80 -2.47 -2.91 8.57
N ILE A 81 -3.64 -3.17 9.18
CA ILE A 81 -3.79 -4.24 10.17
C ILE A 81 -3.51 -5.61 9.54
N LEU A 82 -4.12 -5.91 8.40
CA LEU A 82 -3.96 -7.18 7.70
C LEU A 82 -2.51 -7.40 7.26
N PHE A 83 -1.91 -6.40 6.62
CA PHE A 83 -0.54 -6.50 6.14
C PHE A 83 0.46 -6.62 7.28
N HIS A 84 0.26 -5.85 8.36
CA HIS A 84 1.15 -5.92 9.54
C HIS A 84 1.04 -7.26 10.26
N THR A 85 -0.17 -7.80 10.41
CA THR A 85 -0.38 -9.13 10.98
C THR A 85 0.34 -10.20 10.16
N LEU A 86 0.19 -10.16 8.85
CA LEU A 86 0.87 -11.06 7.93
C LEU A 86 2.40 -10.90 8.02
N PHE A 87 2.88 -9.67 8.10
CA PHE A 87 4.30 -9.35 8.21
C PHE A 87 4.93 -9.85 9.52
N VAL A 88 4.18 -9.86 10.62
CA VAL A 88 4.63 -10.39 11.92
C VAL A 88 4.52 -11.92 11.98
N VAL A 89 3.45 -12.50 11.44
CA VAL A 89 3.20 -13.94 11.50
C VAL A 89 4.09 -14.73 10.53
N SER A 90 4.42 -14.16 9.36
CA SER A 90 5.21 -14.85 8.33
C SER A 90 6.55 -15.38 8.81
N PRO A 91 7.41 -14.62 9.52
CA PRO A 91 8.69 -15.14 10.01
C PRO A 91 8.52 -16.19 11.11
N LEU A 92 7.45 -16.08 11.92
CA LEU A 92 7.14 -17.10 12.92
C LEU A 92 6.76 -18.43 12.26
N ALA A 93 5.93 -18.38 11.23
CA ALA A 93 5.56 -19.54 10.42
C ALA A 93 6.78 -20.16 9.69
N GLY A 94 7.61 -19.32 9.07
CA GLY A 94 8.83 -19.77 8.39
C GLY A 94 9.81 -20.43 9.36
N LYS A 95 10.02 -19.86 10.53
CA LYS A 95 10.84 -20.45 11.59
C LYS A 95 10.28 -21.79 12.09
N ALA A 96 8.96 -21.88 12.27
CA ALA A 96 8.32 -23.12 12.72
C ALA A 96 8.45 -24.26 11.69
N LEU A 97 8.43 -23.94 10.39
CA LEU A 97 8.55 -24.91 9.30
C LEU A 97 10.00 -25.36 9.05
N ALA A 98 10.95 -24.44 9.11
CA ALA A 98 12.33 -24.66 8.73
C ALA A 98 13.30 -24.79 9.91
N GLY A 99 12.87 -24.47 11.13
CA GLY A 99 13.72 -24.55 12.34
C GLY A 99 14.76 -23.44 12.48
N ASP A 100 14.87 -22.53 11.51
CA ASP A 100 15.88 -21.47 11.45
C ASP A 100 15.24 -20.09 11.38
N ALA A 101 15.72 -19.14 12.21
CA ALA A 101 15.22 -17.77 12.24
C ALA A 101 15.56 -16.99 10.95
N GLN A 102 16.69 -17.29 10.32
CA GLN A 102 17.10 -16.64 9.07
C GLN A 102 16.18 -17.01 7.92
N ILE A 103 15.76 -18.26 7.85
CA ILE A 103 14.76 -18.73 6.87
C ILE A 103 13.41 -18.06 7.15
N GLY A 104 13.04 -17.81 8.41
CA GLY A 104 11.85 -17.04 8.78
C GLY A 104 11.85 -15.63 8.20
N GLU A 105 12.98 -14.93 8.21
CA GLU A 105 13.10 -13.60 7.60
C GLU A 105 12.99 -13.64 6.07
N PHE A 106 13.60 -14.61 5.40
CA PHE A 106 13.40 -14.81 3.96
C PHE A 106 11.93 -15.11 3.63
N PHE A 107 11.26 -15.89 4.47
CA PHE A 107 9.84 -16.20 4.30
C PHE A 107 8.97 -14.94 4.42
N ARG A 108 9.28 -14.02 5.34
CA ARG A 108 8.62 -12.72 5.44
C ARG A 108 8.70 -11.94 4.13
N VAL A 109 9.91 -11.80 3.58
CA VAL A 109 10.14 -11.07 2.33
C VAL A 109 9.40 -11.74 1.17
N PHE A 110 9.47 -13.06 1.07
CA PHE A 110 8.77 -13.83 0.05
C PHE A 110 7.25 -13.61 0.11
N VAL A 111 6.66 -13.71 1.30
CA VAL A 111 5.21 -13.51 1.50
C VAL A 111 4.80 -12.08 1.17
N ALA A 112 5.59 -11.07 1.59
CA ALA A 112 5.30 -9.68 1.26
C ALA A 112 5.25 -9.43 -0.26
N TYR A 113 6.24 -9.91 -1.00
CA TYR A 113 6.25 -9.77 -2.46
C TYR A 113 5.17 -10.62 -3.15
N ALA A 114 4.89 -11.81 -2.64
CA ALA A 114 3.80 -12.65 -3.16
C ALA A 114 2.44 -11.93 -3.02
N VAL A 115 2.18 -11.31 -1.88
CA VAL A 115 0.95 -10.54 -1.63
C VAL A 115 0.85 -9.34 -2.58
N ILE A 116 1.94 -8.59 -2.78
CA ILE A 116 1.97 -7.47 -3.73
C ILE A 116 1.66 -7.96 -5.15
N THR A 117 2.31 -9.04 -5.57
CA THR A 117 2.11 -9.61 -6.91
C THR A 117 0.67 -10.06 -7.12
N VAL A 118 0.11 -10.80 -6.17
CA VAL A 118 -1.30 -11.27 -6.24
C VAL A 118 -2.26 -10.09 -6.28
N ALA A 119 -2.06 -9.07 -5.44
CA ALA A 119 -2.91 -7.88 -5.42
C ALA A 119 -2.87 -7.12 -6.76
N LEU A 120 -1.69 -6.96 -7.37
CA LEU A 120 -1.53 -6.31 -8.67
C LEU A 120 -2.17 -7.12 -9.79
N VAL A 121 -2.01 -8.44 -9.80
CA VAL A 121 -2.64 -9.33 -10.80
C VAL A 121 -4.16 -9.29 -10.70
N LEU A 122 -4.71 -9.33 -9.49
CA LEU A 122 -6.16 -9.22 -9.27
C LEU A 122 -6.68 -7.86 -9.73
N HIS A 123 -5.96 -6.78 -9.45
CA HIS A 123 -6.33 -5.45 -9.90
C HIS A 123 -6.32 -5.33 -11.42
N ALA A 124 -5.27 -5.83 -12.09
CA ALA A 124 -5.17 -5.84 -13.55
C ALA A 124 -6.28 -6.68 -14.19
N TRP A 125 -6.60 -7.82 -13.59
CA TRP A 125 -7.68 -8.67 -14.07
C TRP A 125 -9.08 -8.02 -13.93
N GLN A 126 -9.33 -7.34 -12.82
CA GLN A 126 -10.57 -6.58 -12.62
C GLN A 126 -10.70 -5.44 -13.63
N ALA A 127 -9.62 -4.68 -13.88
CA ALA A 127 -9.61 -3.62 -14.88
C ALA A 127 -9.92 -4.16 -16.29
N ALA A 128 -9.28 -5.26 -16.68
CA ALA A 128 -9.51 -5.89 -17.98
C ALA A 128 -10.94 -6.47 -18.12
N ARG A 129 -11.58 -6.89 -17.03
CA ARG A 129 -12.99 -7.30 -17.06
C ARG A 129 -13.93 -6.13 -17.34
N VAL A 130 -13.72 -5.00 -16.65
CA VAL A 130 -14.55 -3.80 -16.81
C VAL A 130 -14.46 -3.29 -18.25
N GLU A 131 -13.26 -3.25 -18.85
CA GLU A 131 -13.07 -2.86 -20.24
C GLU A 131 -13.79 -3.81 -21.22
N ARG A 132 -13.75 -5.10 -20.98
CA ARG A 132 -14.45 -6.09 -21.82
C ARG A 132 -15.97 -5.98 -21.73
N GLU A 133 -16.52 -5.62 -20.59
CA GLU A 133 -17.96 -5.39 -20.40
C GLU A 133 -18.38 -4.10 -21.08
N ALA A 134 -17.59 -3.03 -20.98
CA ALA A 134 -17.84 -1.77 -21.67
C ALA A 134 -17.78 -1.90 -23.21
N ALA A 135 -16.95 -2.78 -23.73
CA ALA A 135 -16.84 -3.03 -25.18
C ALA A 135 -18.00 -3.88 -25.76
N LYS A 136 -18.86 -4.45 -24.91
CA LYS A 136 -20.03 -5.24 -25.34
C LYS A 136 -21.33 -4.44 -25.38
N LEU A 137 -21.33 -3.20 -24.87
CA LEU A 137 -22.43 -2.23 -24.92
C LEU A 137 -22.30 -1.28 -26.09
#